data_7aca0ba4d913f35f0180ac2d3701b3f7
#
_entry.id   7aca0ba4d913f35f0180ac2d3701b3f7
#
_cell.length_a   1.000
_cell.length_b   1.000
_cell.length_c   1.000
_cell.angle_alpha   90.00
_cell.angle_beta   90.00
_cell.angle_gamma   90.00
#
_symmetry.space_group_name_H-M   'P 1'
#
loop_
_entity.id
_entity.type
_entity.pdbx_description
1 polymer ?
#
loop_
_entity_poly.entity_id
_entity_poly.type
_entity_poly.pdbx_seq_one_letter_code
_entity_poly.pdbx_strand_id
1 'polypeptide(L)'
;MGRKSFSTNLINSLSVNEETAYKFVEKGLKDLSISRTSFSWGIPVPNNKKHVIYVWLDALTNYISALKFPNTNDKLYQEFWPADLHVIGKDILRFHAIYWPAFLLAAKIDLPKKVYGHGWILSGDEKMSKSKGNILDPIEIINKYGLDSLRYYLIKEVSFGNDGNISQERLEDCINSDLANNFGNLCQRVTAFAIKNCDSKIPKQIEFNEDDHKILNNYKDIIELIREKIDNQDINFYINFIVNSLFEANKYFNDQEPWNKKEDLLRLNTIVFTTLEIVRKVSFLLYPIIPESSIKALKIFNLKENDILLSSITNHEFLKSGSEINSIDILFKKVEKND
;
A
#
# COMPACT_ATOMS: atom_id res chain seq x y z
N MET A 1 0.45 26.34 -31.51
CA MET A 1 1.23 25.46 -30.62
C MET A 1 0.94 24.04 -31.02
N GLY A 2 1.94 23.34 -31.47
CA GLY A 2 1.75 22.19 -32.34
C GLY A 2 1.43 20.89 -31.62
N ARG A 3 0.78 19.97 -32.37
CA ARG A 3 0.46 18.57 -31.97
C ARG A 3 1.61 17.82 -31.29
N LYS A 4 2.87 18.19 -31.52
CA LYS A 4 4.06 17.58 -30.89
C LYS A 4 4.27 17.97 -29.41
N SER A 5 3.94 19.19 -28.99
CA SER A 5 4.09 19.59 -27.58
C SER A 5 3.00 19.02 -26.68
N PHE A 6 1.82 18.78 -27.25
CA PHE A 6 0.70 18.12 -26.58
C PHE A 6 1.06 16.66 -26.21
N SER A 7 1.68 15.93 -27.16
CA SER A 7 2.01 14.52 -26.96
C SER A 7 3.11 14.30 -25.92
N THR A 8 4.15 15.12 -25.91
CA THR A 8 5.34 14.87 -25.06
C THR A 8 5.06 15.15 -23.59
N ASN A 9 4.39 16.24 -23.24
CA ASN A 9 4.09 16.56 -21.83
C ASN A 9 3.02 15.64 -21.22
N LEU A 10 2.10 15.13 -22.02
CA LEU A 10 1.06 14.20 -21.59
C LEU A 10 1.64 12.80 -21.33
N ILE A 11 2.55 12.36 -22.19
CA ILE A 11 3.15 11.03 -22.17
C ILE A 11 4.14 10.89 -21.01
N ASN A 12 4.87 11.94 -20.69
CA ASN A 12 5.79 11.94 -19.52
C ASN A 12 5.05 11.83 -18.18
N SER A 13 3.73 11.95 -18.16
CA SER A 13 2.89 11.75 -16.97
C SER A 13 2.28 10.34 -16.85
N LEU A 14 2.52 9.45 -17.81
CA LEU A 14 1.99 8.09 -17.81
C LEU A 14 3.03 7.11 -17.24
N SER A 15 2.69 6.37 -16.21
CA SER A 15 3.62 5.45 -15.56
C SER A 15 3.45 3.98 -15.94
N VAL A 16 2.33 3.62 -16.56
CA VAL A 16 2.06 2.24 -17.03
C VAL A 16 1.31 2.30 -18.36
N ASN A 17 1.76 1.50 -19.34
CA ASN A 17 1.22 1.46 -20.70
C ASN A 17 1.40 2.76 -21.53
N GLU A 18 2.47 3.51 -21.27
CA GLU A 18 2.87 4.67 -22.06
C GLU A 18 2.83 4.37 -23.55
N GLU A 19 3.35 3.23 -23.96
CA GLU A 19 3.40 2.77 -25.34
C GLU A 19 2.02 2.65 -25.99
N THR A 20 1.00 2.22 -25.23
CA THR A 20 -0.38 2.10 -25.73
C THR A 20 -1.01 3.48 -25.98
N ALA A 21 -0.81 4.41 -25.04
CA ALA A 21 -1.31 5.78 -25.20
C ALA A 21 -0.56 6.52 -26.32
N TYR A 22 0.76 6.34 -26.41
CA TYR A 22 1.59 6.90 -27.46
C TYR A 22 1.15 6.41 -28.86
N LYS A 23 1.04 5.10 -29.05
CA LYS A 23 0.59 4.50 -30.31
C LYS A 23 -0.82 4.96 -30.73
N PHE A 24 -1.70 5.23 -29.74
CA PHE A 24 -3.04 5.76 -30.03
C PHE A 24 -2.97 7.18 -30.56
N VAL A 25 -2.14 8.05 -29.97
CA VAL A 25 -1.95 9.44 -30.40
C VAL A 25 -1.23 9.53 -31.74
N GLU A 26 -0.20 8.69 -31.97
CA GLU A 26 0.56 8.63 -33.23
C GLU A 26 -0.29 8.25 -34.44
N LYS A 27 -1.28 7.36 -34.26
CA LYS A 27 -2.24 7.00 -35.33
C LYS A 27 -3.13 8.14 -35.77
N GLY A 28 -3.03 9.27 -35.10
CA GLY A 28 -3.84 10.47 -35.33
C GLY A 28 -5.15 10.48 -34.54
N LEU A 29 -5.34 11.54 -33.77
CA LEU A 29 -6.58 11.76 -33.02
C LEU A 29 -7.70 12.15 -34.03
N LYS A 30 -8.89 11.61 -33.78
CA LYS A 30 -10.13 11.95 -34.50
C LYS A 30 -11.02 12.79 -33.59
N ASP A 31 -11.95 13.52 -34.21
CA ASP A 31 -12.97 14.27 -33.47
C ASP A 31 -13.77 13.32 -32.58
N LEU A 32 -13.96 13.72 -31.33
CA LEU A 32 -14.74 12.98 -30.34
C LEU A 32 -16.11 13.64 -30.21
N SER A 33 -17.17 12.89 -30.50
CA SER A 33 -18.52 13.33 -30.18
C SER A 33 -18.74 13.34 -28.67
N ILE A 34 -19.02 14.52 -28.11
CA ILE A 34 -19.28 14.73 -26.68
C ILE A 34 -20.78 14.67 -26.33
N SER A 35 -21.62 14.26 -27.26
CA SER A 35 -23.06 14.06 -27.03
C SER A 35 -23.59 12.80 -27.71
N ARG A 36 -24.77 12.37 -27.34
CA ARG A 36 -25.46 11.18 -27.84
C ARG A 36 -26.92 11.52 -28.16
N THR A 37 -27.48 10.86 -29.18
CA THR A 37 -28.87 10.96 -29.58
C THR A 37 -29.60 9.62 -29.59
N SER A 38 -28.87 8.51 -29.31
CA SER A 38 -29.41 7.16 -29.36
C SER A 38 -30.30 6.80 -28.14
N PHE A 39 -30.33 7.65 -27.13
CA PHE A 39 -31.19 7.52 -25.93
C PHE A 39 -31.44 8.92 -25.34
N SER A 40 -32.52 9.03 -24.55
CA SER A 40 -32.97 10.30 -23.95
C SER A 40 -32.60 10.46 -22.48
N TRP A 41 -32.16 9.39 -21.80
CA TRP A 41 -31.77 9.45 -20.43
C TRP A 41 -30.36 10.03 -20.27
N GLY A 42 -30.20 11.02 -19.43
CA GLY A 42 -28.92 11.68 -19.16
C GLY A 42 -29.04 13.19 -19.02
N ILE A 43 -27.92 13.89 -18.96
CA ILE A 43 -27.84 15.33 -18.82
C ILE A 43 -28.09 15.95 -20.23
N PRO A 44 -29.13 16.78 -20.44
CA PRO A 44 -29.38 17.39 -21.72
C PRO A 44 -28.28 18.37 -22.13
N VAL A 45 -27.91 18.38 -23.38
CA VAL A 45 -27.01 19.42 -23.92
C VAL A 45 -27.72 20.77 -23.85
N PRO A 46 -27.10 21.84 -23.33
CA PRO A 46 -27.66 23.18 -23.34
C PRO A 46 -28.09 23.59 -24.75
N ASN A 47 -29.30 24.11 -24.86
CA ASN A 47 -29.92 24.55 -26.14
C ASN A 47 -30.18 23.43 -27.16
N ASN A 48 -29.98 22.16 -26.84
CA ASN A 48 -30.27 21.04 -27.73
C ASN A 48 -30.79 19.83 -26.98
N LYS A 49 -32.07 19.80 -26.64
CA LYS A 49 -32.73 18.75 -25.86
C LYS A 49 -32.77 17.36 -26.53
N LYS A 50 -32.44 17.27 -27.84
CA LYS A 50 -32.34 15.99 -28.55
C LYS A 50 -31.04 15.26 -28.24
N HIS A 51 -30.07 15.95 -27.68
CA HIS A 51 -28.76 15.42 -27.30
C HIS A 51 -28.61 15.32 -25.80
N VAL A 52 -28.02 14.27 -25.32
CA VAL A 52 -27.53 14.10 -23.93
C VAL A 52 -26.02 14.15 -23.92
N ILE A 53 -25.44 14.65 -22.84
CA ILE A 53 -23.98 14.74 -22.66
C ILE A 53 -23.40 13.33 -22.64
N TYR A 54 -22.25 13.16 -23.27
CA TYR A 54 -21.51 11.90 -23.26
C TYR A 54 -21.02 11.57 -21.83
N VAL A 55 -21.33 10.34 -21.39
CA VAL A 55 -21.08 9.88 -20.00
C VAL A 55 -19.65 10.12 -19.52
N TRP A 56 -18.65 10.00 -20.39
CA TRP A 56 -17.26 10.23 -19.99
C TRP A 56 -16.91 11.70 -19.77
N LEU A 57 -17.60 12.63 -20.41
CA LEU A 57 -17.45 14.04 -20.10
C LEU A 57 -17.99 14.35 -18.70
N ASP A 58 -19.14 13.80 -18.35
CA ASP A 58 -19.74 13.90 -17.02
C ASP A 58 -18.86 13.21 -15.96
N ALA A 59 -18.54 11.94 -16.16
CA ALA A 59 -17.75 11.15 -15.21
C ALA A 59 -16.38 11.75 -14.91
N LEU A 60 -15.64 12.24 -15.92
CA LEU A 60 -14.31 12.83 -15.71
C LEU A 60 -14.39 14.21 -15.05
N THR A 61 -15.44 14.98 -15.32
CA THR A 61 -15.66 16.29 -14.67
C THR A 61 -15.84 16.15 -13.16
N ASN A 62 -16.24 14.96 -12.68
CA ASN A 62 -16.38 14.69 -11.24
C ASN A 62 -15.10 14.98 -10.46
N TYR A 63 -13.91 14.76 -11.03
CA TYR A 63 -12.63 15.04 -10.36
C TYR A 63 -12.49 16.51 -9.93
N ILE A 64 -12.98 17.44 -10.71
CA ILE A 64 -12.93 18.88 -10.38
C ILE A 64 -14.21 19.39 -9.72
N SER A 65 -15.37 18.84 -10.06
CA SER A 65 -16.65 19.28 -9.47
C SER A 65 -16.73 18.91 -7.98
N ALA A 66 -16.13 17.78 -7.57
CA ALA A 66 -15.96 17.41 -6.16
C ALA A 66 -15.12 18.44 -5.38
N LEU A 67 -14.23 19.15 -6.06
CA LEU A 67 -13.40 20.23 -5.53
C LEU A 67 -14.06 21.61 -5.62
N LYS A 68 -15.38 21.68 -5.87
CA LYS A 68 -16.17 22.91 -5.99
C LYS A 68 -15.94 23.74 -7.26
N PHE A 69 -15.29 23.18 -8.31
CA PHE A 69 -15.25 23.85 -9.61
C PHE A 69 -16.68 24.20 -10.08
N PRO A 70 -16.94 25.39 -10.65
CA PRO A 70 -15.97 26.36 -11.18
C PRO A 70 -15.43 27.40 -10.18
N ASN A 71 -15.69 27.28 -8.88
CA ASN A 71 -15.12 28.18 -7.89
C ASN A 71 -13.63 27.81 -7.64
N THR A 72 -12.74 28.32 -8.46
CA THR A 72 -11.30 28.08 -8.35
C THR A 72 -10.63 28.71 -7.12
N ASN A 73 -11.35 29.59 -6.40
CA ASN A 73 -10.90 30.19 -5.14
C ASN A 73 -11.27 29.32 -3.92
N ASP A 74 -12.01 28.24 -4.11
CA ASP A 74 -12.33 27.31 -3.02
C ASP A 74 -11.05 26.64 -2.53
N LYS A 75 -10.94 26.48 -1.20
CA LYS A 75 -9.77 25.87 -0.55
C LYS A 75 -9.51 24.45 -1.05
N LEU A 76 -10.56 23.66 -1.27
CA LEU A 76 -10.41 22.29 -1.78
C LEU A 76 -9.81 22.29 -3.19
N TYR A 77 -10.27 23.21 -4.08
CA TYR A 77 -9.72 23.30 -5.40
C TYR A 77 -8.23 23.71 -5.38
N GLN A 78 -7.88 24.72 -4.60
CA GLN A 78 -6.50 25.19 -4.51
C GLN A 78 -5.54 24.16 -3.89
N GLU A 79 -6.03 23.33 -2.97
CA GLU A 79 -5.23 22.33 -2.29
C GLU A 79 -5.05 21.05 -3.13
N PHE A 80 -6.11 20.61 -3.84
CA PHE A 80 -6.13 19.29 -4.49
C PHE A 80 -6.09 19.34 -6.02
N TRP A 81 -6.11 20.53 -6.64
CA TRP A 81 -5.97 20.65 -8.09
C TRP A 81 -4.81 21.57 -8.46
N PRO A 82 -3.92 21.17 -9.42
CA PRO A 82 -3.95 19.90 -10.17
C PRO A 82 -3.63 18.67 -9.30
N ALA A 83 -4.36 17.58 -9.54
CA ALA A 83 -4.13 16.32 -8.83
C ALA A 83 -2.71 15.80 -9.05
N ASP A 84 -2.06 15.33 -7.98
CA ASP A 84 -0.73 14.72 -8.08
C ASP A 84 -0.76 13.39 -8.82
N LEU A 85 -1.82 12.60 -8.60
CA LEU A 85 -1.95 11.27 -9.18
C LEU A 85 -3.43 10.89 -9.37
N HIS A 86 -3.79 10.43 -10.58
CA HIS A 86 -5.00 9.65 -10.83
C HIS A 86 -4.67 8.17 -10.86
N VAL A 87 -5.18 7.39 -9.90
CA VAL A 87 -5.08 5.92 -9.89
C VAL A 87 -6.34 5.34 -10.49
N ILE A 88 -6.20 4.56 -11.55
CA ILE A 88 -7.33 4.05 -12.34
C ILE A 88 -7.11 2.61 -12.79
N GLY A 89 -8.18 1.89 -13.15
CA GLY A 89 -8.05 0.61 -13.84
C GLY A 89 -7.52 0.80 -15.28
N LYS A 90 -6.71 -0.11 -15.76
CA LYS A 90 -6.11 -0.04 -17.11
C LYS A 90 -7.12 0.01 -18.25
N ASP A 91 -8.33 -0.51 -18.04
CA ASP A 91 -9.42 -0.52 -19.02
C ASP A 91 -9.96 0.87 -19.35
N ILE A 92 -9.82 1.83 -18.41
CA ILE A 92 -10.23 3.22 -18.59
C ILE A 92 -9.05 4.19 -18.83
N LEU A 93 -7.86 3.65 -19.06
CA LEU A 93 -6.64 4.44 -19.28
C LEU A 93 -6.80 5.47 -20.38
N ARG A 94 -7.39 5.10 -21.52
CA ARG A 94 -7.60 6.01 -22.67
C ARG A 94 -8.44 7.23 -22.30
N PHE A 95 -9.44 7.07 -21.46
CA PHE A 95 -10.30 8.17 -21.03
C PHE A 95 -9.54 9.15 -20.13
N HIS A 96 -8.66 8.66 -19.27
CA HIS A 96 -7.92 9.50 -18.31
C HIS A 96 -6.61 10.07 -18.87
N ALA A 97 -5.97 9.33 -19.77
CA ALA A 97 -4.69 9.74 -20.34
C ALA A 97 -4.81 10.53 -21.64
N ILE A 98 -5.96 10.48 -22.33
CA ILE A 98 -6.15 11.14 -23.61
C ILE A 98 -7.34 12.09 -23.59
N TYR A 99 -8.55 11.59 -23.28
CA TYR A 99 -9.77 12.42 -23.38
C TYR A 99 -9.85 13.44 -22.25
N TRP A 100 -9.53 13.05 -21.01
CA TRP A 100 -9.54 13.96 -19.88
C TRP A 100 -8.60 15.16 -20.06
N PRO A 101 -7.32 14.95 -20.38
CA PRO A 101 -6.44 16.07 -20.72
C PRO A 101 -6.95 16.92 -21.89
N ALA A 102 -7.54 16.30 -22.92
CA ALA A 102 -8.11 17.06 -24.03
C ALA A 102 -9.27 17.98 -23.59
N PHE A 103 -10.14 17.50 -22.68
CA PHE A 103 -11.23 18.30 -22.11
C PHE A 103 -10.71 19.44 -21.24
N LEU A 104 -9.75 19.16 -20.39
CA LEU A 104 -9.12 20.16 -19.51
C LEU A 104 -8.43 21.27 -20.32
N LEU A 105 -7.66 20.91 -21.35
CA LEU A 105 -7.00 21.87 -22.23
C LEU A 105 -8.00 22.73 -23.02
N ALA A 106 -9.09 22.11 -23.52
CA ALA A 106 -10.15 22.85 -24.18
C ALA A 106 -10.82 23.85 -23.23
N ALA A 107 -10.95 23.51 -21.97
CA ALA A 107 -11.49 24.37 -20.91
C ALA A 107 -10.46 25.33 -20.28
N LYS A 108 -9.19 25.27 -20.69
CA LYS A 108 -8.06 26.03 -20.11
C LYS A 108 -7.86 25.78 -18.63
N ILE A 109 -8.02 24.54 -18.21
CA ILE A 109 -7.79 24.04 -16.86
C ILE A 109 -6.47 23.27 -16.84
N ASP A 110 -5.72 23.37 -15.74
CA ASP A 110 -4.45 22.65 -15.54
C ASP A 110 -4.64 21.14 -15.61
N LEU A 111 -3.61 20.42 -16.05
CA LEU A 111 -3.63 18.96 -16.15
C LEU A 111 -3.22 18.31 -14.85
N PRO A 112 -3.74 17.10 -14.52
CA PRO A 112 -3.19 16.29 -13.43
C PRO A 112 -1.70 15.98 -13.70
N LYS A 113 -0.90 15.86 -12.67
CA LYS A 113 0.55 15.65 -12.80
C LYS A 113 0.88 14.24 -13.30
N LYS A 114 0.09 13.23 -12.89
CA LYS A 114 0.34 11.83 -13.24
C LYS A 114 -0.95 11.02 -13.35
N VAL A 115 -0.97 10.05 -14.26
CA VAL A 115 -2.02 9.03 -14.38
C VAL A 115 -1.37 7.66 -14.25
N TYR A 116 -1.85 6.83 -13.33
CA TYR A 116 -1.38 5.46 -13.11
C TYR A 116 -2.49 4.45 -13.34
N GLY A 117 -2.30 3.56 -14.33
CA GLY A 117 -3.23 2.48 -14.63
C GLY A 117 -2.80 1.18 -13.95
N HIS A 118 -3.60 0.68 -13.00
CA HIS A 118 -3.34 -0.63 -12.40
C HIS A 118 -4.00 -1.76 -13.18
N GLY A 119 -3.47 -2.98 -13.02
CA GLY A 119 -3.98 -4.19 -13.66
C GLY A 119 -5.29 -4.71 -13.06
N TRP A 120 -5.78 -5.80 -13.62
CA TRP A 120 -6.97 -6.48 -13.15
C TRP A 120 -6.64 -7.52 -12.07
N ILE A 121 -7.61 -7.76 -11.20
CA ILE A 121 -7.59 -8.90 -10.30
C ILE A 121 -8.30 -10.04 -11.03
N LEU A 122 -7.56 -11.13 -11.25
CA LEU A 122 -7.99 -12.33 -11.95
C LEU A 122 -8.20 -13.48 -10.97
N SER A 123 -9.02 -14.45 -11.35
CA SER A 123 -9.17 -15.73 -10.64
C SER A 123 -9.05 -16.87 -11.65
N GLY A 124 -8.03 -17.72 -11.48
CA GLY A 124 -7.72 -18.78 -12.44
C GLY A 124 -7.34 -18.26 -13.84
N ASP A 125 -6.53 -17.19 -13.91
CA ASP A 125 -6.11 -16.50 -15.14
C ASP A 125 -7.25 -15.86 -15.94
N GLU A 126 -8.46 -15.83 -15.37
CA GLU A 126 -9.62 -15.23 -16.01
C GLU A 126 -10.16 -14.03 -15.22
N LYS A 127 -10.77 -13.10 -15.94
CA LYS A 127 -11.50 -12.00 -15.29
C LYS A 127 -12.66 -12.56 -14.47
N MET A 128 -12.73 -12.16 -13.20
CA MET A 128 -13.85 -12.55 -12.32
C MET A 128 -15.18 -12.10 -12.90
N SER A 129 -16.16 -13.01 -12.94
CA SER A 129 -17.53 -12.70 -13.33
C SER A 129 -18.54 -13.55 -12.56
N LYS A 130 -19.70 -12.96 -12.23
CA LYS A 130 -20.80 -13.67 -11.55
C LYS A 130 -21.28 -14.89 -12.34
N SER A 131 -21.31 -14.79 -13.67
CA SER A 131 -21.76 -15.88 -14.55
C SER A 131 -20.82 -17.09 -14.56
N LYS A 132 -19.55 -16.92 -14.21
CA LYS A 132 -18.55 -17.99 -14.13
C LYS A 132 -18.41 -18.59 -12.73
N GLY A 133 -19.00 -17.98 -11.70
CA GLY A 133 -18.90 -18.44 -10.32
C GLY A 133 -17.48 -18.35 -9.73
N ASN A 134 -16.56 -17.60 -10.36
CA ASN A 134 -15.18 -17.47 -9.95
C ASN A 134 -14.87 -16.18 -9.17
N ILE A 135 -15.92 -15.58 -8.58
CA ILE A 135 -15.77 -14.37 -7.75
C ILE A 135 -15.34 -14.77 -6.35
N LEU A 136 -14.27 -14.18 -5.88
CA LEU A 136 -13.93 -14.14 -4.46
C LEU A 136 -14.62 -12.93 -3.84
N ASP A 137 -15.67 -13.17 -3.06
CA ASP A 137 -16.41 -12.10 -2.39
C ASP A 137 -15.54 -11.52 -1.26
N PRO A 138 -15.15 -10.24 -1.33
CA PRO A 138 -14.29 -9.63 -0.31
C PRO A 138 -14.96 -9.61 1.07
N ILE A 139 -16.30 -9.54 1.14
CA ILE A 139 -17.02 -9.53 2.43
C ILE A 139 -16.95 -10.89 3.10
N GLU A 140 -17.13 -11.98 2.34
CA GLU A 140 -16.96 -13.33 2.87
C GLU A 140 -15.52 -13.57 3.36
N ILE A 141 -14.54 -13.11 2.60
CA ILE A 141 -13.13 -13.19 2.98
C ILE A 141 -12.86 -12.41 4.26
N ILE A 142 -13.36 -11.18 4.37
CA ILE A 142 -13.20 -10.34 5.56
C ILE A 142 -13.84 -11.02 6.78
N ASN A 143 -15.03 -11.58 6.64
CA ASN A 143 -15.71 -12.27 7.73
C ASN A 143 -14.97 -13.52 8.20
N LYS A 144 -14.29 -14.23 7.29
CA LYS A 144 -13.57 -15.47 7.59
C LYS A 144 -12.15 -15.23 8.12
N TYR A 145 -11.41 -14.29 7.52
CA TYR A 145 -9.98 -14.13 7.76
C TYR A 145 -9.59 -12.76 8.34
N GLY A 146 -10.53 -11.83 8.42
CA GLY A 146 -10.28 -10.44 8.85
C GLY A 146 -9.86 -9.51 7.73
N LEU A 147 -10.15 -8.22 7.93
CA LEU A 147 -9.85 -7.17 6.94
C LEU A 147 -8.34 -7.02 6.69
N ASP A 148 -7.54 -7.05 7.74
CA ASP A 148 -6.09 -6.89 7.64
C ASP A 148 -5.44 -8.00 6.79
N SER A 149 -5.94 -9.25 6.90
CA SER A 149 -5.46 -10.36 6.09
C SER A 149 -5.72 -10.15 4.60
N LEU A 150 -6.91 -9.68 4.24
CA LEU A 150 -7.24 -9.37 2.85
C LEU A 150 -6.40 -8.21 2.31
N ARG A 151 -6.26 -7.13 3.09
CA ARG A 151 -5.45 -5.96 2.70
C ARG A 151 -4.00 -6.35 2.45
N TYR A 152 -3.41 -7.13 3.36
CA TYR A 152 -2.04 -7.61 3.22
C TYR A 152 -1.87 -8.46 1.96
N TYR A 153 -2.77 -9.43 1.76
CA TYR A 153 -2.74 -10.33 0.62
C TYR A 153 -2.80 -9.58 -0.72
N LEU A 154 -3.72 -8.63 -0.86
CA LEU A 154 -3.86 -7.86 -2.10
C LEU A 154 -2.61 -7.01 -2.41
N ILE A 155 -1.98 -6.43 -1.40
CA ILE A 155 -0.74 -5.65 -1.57
C ILE A 155 0.46 -6.55 -1.88
N LYS A 156 0.52 -7.73 -1.25
CA LYS A 156 1.66 -8.65 -1.36
C LYS A 156 1.64 -9.44 -2.66
N GLU A 157 0.48 -9.99 -3.01
CA GLU A 157 0.36 -10.97 -4.09
C GLU A 157 0.16 -10.33 -5.46
N VAL A 158 -0.50 -9.18 -5.50
CA VAL A 158 -0.76 -8.47 -6.74
C VAL A 158 0.28 -7.37 -6.94
N SER A 159 1.22 -7.59 -7.85
CA SER A 159 2.17 -6.54 -8.26
C SER A 159 1.42 -5.32 -8.77
N PHE A 160 1.52 -4.20 -8.05
CA PHE A 160 0.82 -2.99 -8.42
C PHE A 160 1.20 -2.53 -9.83
N GLY A 161 0.20 -2.31 -10.68
CA GLY A 161 0.37 -2.01 -12.11
C GLY A 161 0.18 -3.21 -13.05
N ASN A 162 0.34 -4.44 -12.57
CA ASN A 162 0.16 -5.66 -13.35
C ASN A 162 -1.18 -6.35 -13.03
N ASP A 163 -1.57 -7.28 -13.90
CA ASP A 163 -2.67 -8.19 -13.57
C ASP A 163 -2.23 -9.14 -12.47
N GLY A 164 -3.07 -9.36 -11.49
CA GLY A 164 -2.80 -10.25 -10.37
C GLY A 164 -3.81 -11.39 -10.31
N ASN A 165 -3.31 -12.62 -10.19
CA ASN A 165 -4.14 -13.80 -10.04
C ASN A 165 -4.28 -14.14 -8.57
N ILE A 166 -5.51 -14.09 -8.05
CA ILE A 166 -5.81 -14.38 -6.64
C ILE A 166 -6.58 -15.68 -6.49
N SER A 167 -6.35 -16.38 -5.38
CA SER A 167 -7.12 -17.56 -4.99
C SER A 167 -7.23 -17.63 -3.47
N GLN A 168 -8.23 -18.39 -2.98
CA GLN A 168 -8.38 -18.62 -1.55
C GLN A 168 -7.17 -19.37 -0.97
N GLU A 169 -6.65 -20.35 -1.69
CA GLU A 169 -5.47 -21.12 -1.26
C GLU A 169 -4.24 -20.21 -1.07
N ARG A 170 -3.94 -19.35 -2.04
CA ARG A 170 -2.84 -18.39 -1.94
C ARG A 170 -3.04 -17.38 -0.79
N LEU A 171 -4.28 -16.97 -0.55
CA LEU A 171 -4.61 -16.13 0.61
C LEU A 171 -4.30 -16.86 1.93
N GLU A 172 -4.74 -18.12 2.06
CA GLU A 172 -4.51 -18.94 3.26
C GLU A 172 -3.01 -19.19 3.48
N ASP A 173 -2.27 -19.48 2.41
CA ASP A 173 -0.81 -19.61 2.45
C ASP A 173 -0.12 -18.31 2.89
N CYS A 174 -0.55 -17.17 2.36
CA CYS A 174 -0.03 -15.86 2.73
C CYS A 174 -0.31 -15.53 4.20
N ILE A 175 -1.53 -15.83 4.69
CA ILE A 175 -1.87 -15.66 6.12
C ILE A 175 -0.96 -16.53 6.99
N ASN A 176 -0.78 -17.80 6.62
CA ASN A 176 0.00 -18.73 7.41
C ASN A 176 1.50 -18.39 7.40
N SER A 177 2.07 -18.13 6.22
CA SER A 177 3.51 -17.87 6.07
C SER A 177 3.91 -16.51 6.63
N ASP A 178 3.30 -15.45 6.15
CA ASP A 178 3.78 -14.09 6.38
C ASP A 178 3.20 -13.48 7.66
N LEU A 179 1.89 -13.65 7.88
CA LEU A 179 1.22 -13.02 8.99
C LEU A 179 1.31 -13.84 10.27
N ALA A 180 0.93 -15.12 10.24
CA ALA A 180 0.92 -15.94 11.44
C ALA A 180 2.34 -16.42 11.84
N ASN A 181 3.07 -17.07 10.91
CA ASN A 181 4.36 -17.67 11.22
C ASN A 181 5.51 -16.66 11.24
N ASN A 182 5.43 -15.58 10.46
CA ASN A 182 6.51 -14.60 10.40
C ASN A 182 6.25 -13.45 11.39
N PHE A 183 5.27 -12.57 11.12
CA PHE A 183 5.02 -11.40 11.96
C PHE A 183 4.44 -11.75 13.33
N GLY A 184 3.33 -12.49 13.38
CA GLY A 184 2.63 -12.83 14.62
C GLY A 184 3.50 -13.68 15.56
N ASN A 185 4.18 -14.69 15.03
CA ASN A 185 5.07 -15.54 15.80
C ASN A 185 6.29 -14.77 16.33
N LEU A 186 6.90 -13.87 15.55
CA LEU A 186 8.01 -13.04 16.03
C LEU A 186 7.57 -12.16 17.20
N CYS A 187 6.43 -11.46 17.06
CA CYS A 187 5.87 -10.64 18.14
C CYS A 187 5.67 -11.46 19.43
N GLN A 188 5.03 -12.63 19.32
CA GLN A 188 4.76 -13.47 20.50
C GLN A 188 6.03 -14.07 21.12
N ARG A 189 6.94 -14.58 20.30
CA ARG A 189 8.17 -15.25 20.80
C ARG A 189 9.07 -14.27 21.52
N VAL A 190 9.36 -13.10 20.94
CA VAL A 190 10.25 -12.12 21.58
C VAL A 190 9.60 -11.52 22.83
N THR A 191 8.29 -11.24 22.78
CA THR A 191 7.54 -10.71 23.93
C THR A 191 7.51 -11.71 25.08
N ALA A 192 7.13 -12.96 24.82
CA ALA A 192 7.12 -14.02 25.85
C ALA A 192 8.51 -14.26 26.43
N PHE A 193 9.54 -14.22 25.59
CA PHE A 193 10.92 -14.35 26.05
C PHE A 193 11.34 -13.17 26.96
N ALA A 194 11.03 -11.93 26.57
CA ALA A 194 11.33 -10.72 27.34
C ALA A 194 10.57 -10.69 28.68
N ILE A 195 9.29 -11.06 28.69
CA ILE A 195 8.49 -11.16 29.91
C ILE A 195 9.15 -12.15 30.91
N LYS A 196 9.59 -13.28 30.39
CA LYS A 196 10.16 -14.35 31.24
C LYS A 196 11.58 -14.05 31.71
N ASN A 197 12.42 -13.38 30.89
CA ASN A 197 13.88 -13.30 31.16
C ASN A 197 14.37 -11.86 31.37
N CYS A 198 13.51 -10.83 31.18
CA CYS A 198 13.86 -9.42 31.35
C CYS A 198 12.85 -8.69 32.25
N ASP A 199 12.27 -9.36 33.24
CA ASP A 199 11.36 -8.81 34.25
C ASP A 199 10.16 -8.04 33.67
N SER A 200 9.63 -8.49 32.53
CA SER A 200 8.55 -7.79 31.78
C SER A 200 8.88 -6.34 31.43
N LYS A 201 10.16 -6.03 31.26
CA LYS A 201 10.63 -4.68 30.91
C LYS A 201 11.50 -4.72 29.67
N ILE A 202 11.50 -3.58 28.95
CA ILE A 202 12.46 -3.34 27.86
C ILE A 202 13.87 -3.44 28.46
N PRO A 203 14.69 -4.41 28.06
CA PRO A 203 16.02 -4.58 28.63
C PRO A 203 16.95 -3.43 28.22
N LYS A 204 18.01 -3.24 28.97
CA LYS A 204 19.04 -2.27 28.64
C LYS A 204 20.03 -2.90 27.67
N GLN A 205 20.14 -2.35 26.45
CA GLN A 205 21.27 -2.66 25.56
C GLN A 205 22.54 -1.99 26.14
N ILE A 206 23.67 -2.57 25.86
CA ILE A 206 24.95 -2.00 26.33
C ILE A 206 25.80 -1.63 25.14
N GLU A 207 26.14 -2.58 24.30
CA GLU A 207 26.96 -2.37 23.12
C GLU A 207 26.43 -3.27 22.00
N PHE A 208 26.18 -2.65 20.85
CA PHE A 208 25.80 -3.37 19.64
C PHE A 208 27.04 -3.96 18.99
N ASN A 209 26.99 -5.24 18.66
CA ASN A 209 28.01 -5.89 17.85
C ASN A 209 27.71 -5.75 16.33
N GLU A 210 28.56 -6.37 15.51
CA GLU A 210 28.42 -6.31 14.06
C GLU A 210 27.08 -6.86 13.56
N ASP A 211 26.54 -7.94 14.16
CA ASP A 211 25.27 -8.52 13.78
C ASP A 211 24.09 -7.60 14.12
N ASP A 212 24.15 -6.93 15.27
CA ASP A 212 23.13 -5.96 15.69
C ASP A 212 23.13 -4.75 14.75
N HIS A 213 24.32 -4.22 14.47
CA HIS A 213 24.48 -3.12 13.53
C HIS A 213 24.01 -3.51 12.14
N LYS A 214 24.31 -4.71 11.67
CA LYS A 214 23.91 -5.20 10.35
C LYS A 214 22.40 -5.14 10.18
N ILE A 215 21.64 -5.67 11.14
CA ILE A 215 20.19 -5.70 11.03
C ILE A 215 19.54 -4.33 11.25
N LEU A 216 20.09 -3.50 12.16
CA LEU A 216 19.58 -2.16 12.42
C LEU A 216 19.86 -1.18 11.28
N ASN A 217 21.01 -1.29 10.63
CA ASN A 217 21.41 -0.43 9.52
C ASN A 217 20.51 -0.57 8.27
N ASN A 218 19.76 -1.67 8.15
CA ASN A 218 18.73 -1.81 7.10
C ASN A 218 17.68 -0.70 7.15
N TYR A 219 17.53 -0.03 8.30
CA TYR A 219 16.54 1.03 8.51
C TYR A 219 17.13 2.45 8.42
N LYS A 220 18.45 2.60 8.18
CA LYS A 220 19.13 3.89 8.28
C LYS A 220 18.55 4.94 7.34
N ASP A 221 18.49 4.67 6.05
CA ASP A 221 18.03 5.61 5.02
C ASP A 221 16.72 5.17 4.36
N ILE A 222 16.04 4.22 5.00
CA ILE A 222 14.90 3.52 4.38
C ILE A 222 13.71 4.44 4.12
N ILE A 223 13.48 5.46 4.92
CA ILE A 223 12.31 6.35 4.78
C ILE A 223 12.40 7.17 3.50
N GLU A 224 13.58 7.70 3.19
CA GLU A 224 13.80 8.46 1.94
C GLU A 224 13.60 7.54 0.72
N LEU A 225 14.15 6.33 0.79
CA LEU A 225 14.01 5.34 -0.28
C LEU A 225 12.55 4.88 -0.43
N ILE A 226 11.83 4.64 0.67
CA ILE A 226 10.39 4.29 0.62
C ILE A 226 9.59 5.42 -0.04
N ARG A 227 9.85 6.68 0.32
CA ARG A 227 9.17 7.83 -0.30
C ARG A 227 9.39 7.86 -1.80
N GLU A 228 10.65 7.79 -2.25
CA GLU A 228 10.98 7.74 -3.67
C GLU A 228 10.23 6.61 -4.40
N LYS A 229 10.22 5.41 -3.82
CA LYS A 229 9.56 4.24 -4.41
C LYS A 229 8.03 4.39 -4.47
N ILE A 230 7.41 4.88 -3.40
CA ILE A 230 5.96 5.13 -3.35
C ILE A 230 5.57 6.24 -4.34
N ASP A 231 6.33 7.32 -4.46
CA ASP A 231 6.09 8.40 -5.43
C ASP A 231 6.18 7.89 -6.88
N ASN A 232 6.95 6.82 -7.09
CA ASN A 232 7.03 6.10 -8.36
C ASN A 232 6.07 4.91 -8.48
N GLN A 233 5.13 4.75 -7.53
CA GLN A 233 4.14 3.68 -7.42
C GLN A 233 4.76 2.27 -7.33
N ASP A 234 6.01 2.15 -6.88
CA ASP A 234 6.67 0.86 -6.59
C ASP A 234 6.30 0.36 -5.19
N ILE A 235 5.02 0.01 -5.02
CA ILE A 235 4.50 -0.54 -3.76
C ILE A 235 5.13 -1.91 -3.45
N ASN A 236 5.56 -2.64 -4.47
CA ASN A 236 6.21 -3.93 -4.31
C ASN A 236 7.53 -3.82 -3.54
N PHE A 237 8.30 -2.76 -3.79
CA PHE A 237 9.49 -2.49 -3.00
C PHE A 237 9.15 -2.39 -1.51
N TYR A 238 8.11 -1.64 -1.18
CA TYR A 238 7.69 -1.41 0.20
C TYR A 238 7.32 -2.71 0.93
N ILE A 239 6.46 -3.52 0.32
CA ILE A 239 6.03 -4.77 0.95
C ILE A 239 7.18 -5.79 1.03
N ASN A 240 8.03 -5.87 0.02
CA ASN A 240 9.18 -6.76 0.03
C ASN A 240 10.21 -6.36 1.10
N PHE A 241 10.43 -5.07 1.31
CA PHE A 241 11.26 -4.60 2.41
C PHE A 241 10.74 -5.09 3.77
N ILE A 242 9.43 -4.98 4.01
CA ILE A 242 8.80 -5.44 5.26
C ILE A 242 8.96 -6.96 5.44
N VAL A 243 8.68 -7.74 4.39
CA VAL A 243 8.79 -9.21 4.42
C VAL A 243 10.22 -9.63 4.71
N ASN A 244 11.20 -9.02 4.04
CA ASN A 244 12.61 -9.29 4.28
C ASN A 244 13.04 -8.88 5.69
N SER A 245 12.57 -7.74 6.19
CA SER A 245 12.85 -7.29 7.55
C SER A 245 12.34 -8.28 8.60
N LEU A 246 11.15 -8.84 8.40
CA LEU A 246 10.59 -9.86 9.29
C LEU A 246 11.40 -11.17 9.23
N PHE A 247 11.78 -11.59 8.04
CA PHE A 247 12.61 -12.79 7.86
C PHE A 247 13.95 -12.64 8.55
N GLU A 248 14.65 -11.53 8.31
CA GLU A 248 15.95 -11.24 8.94
C GLU A 248 15.83 -11.11 10.48
N ALA A 249 14.74 -10.55 11.00
CA ALA A 249 14.51 -10.45 12.44
C ALA A 249 14.31 -11.83 13.10
N ASN A 250 13.51 -12.71 12.46
CA ASN A 250 13.33 -14.08 12.92
C ASN A 250 14.64 -14.87 12.87
N LYS A 251 15.40 -14.72 11.77
CA LYS A 251 16.71 -15.35 11.61
C LYS A 251 17.68 -14.84 12.67
N TYR A 252 17.81 -13.54 12.84
CA TYR A 252 18.67 -12.93 13.86
C TYR A 252 18.37 -13.47 15.25
N PHE A 253 17.09 -13.48 15.68
CA PHE A 253 16.70 -13.97 16.98
C PHE A 253 17.02 -15.46 17.18
N ASN A 254 16.90 -16.26 16.10
CA ASN A 254 17.29 -17.68 16.13
C ASN A 254 18.81 -17.86 16.18
N ASP A 255 19.58 -17.17 15.32
CA ASP A 255 21.02 -17.33 15.21
C ASP A 255 21.76 -16.82 16.44
N GLN A 256 21.23 -15.78 17.09
CA GLN A 256 21.80 -15.24 18.33
C GLN A 256 21.48 -16.08 19.59
N GLU A 257 20.50 -16.99 19.52
CA GLU A 257 20.13 -17.93 20.56
C GLU A 257 20.10 -17.34 21.99
N PRO A 258 19.24 -16.30 22.26
CA PRO A 258 19.23 -15.65 23.58
C PRO A 258 18.94 -16.64 24.75
N TRP A 259 18.23 -17.75 24.44
CA TRP A 259 17.96 -18.80 25.45
C TRP A 259 19.22 -19.53 25.94
N ASN A 260 20.29 -19.49 25.15
CA ASN A 260 21.60 -20.07 25.51
C ASN A 260 22.57 -19.04 26.13
N LYS A 261 22.14 -17.75 26.28
CA LYS A 261 22.97 -16.66 26.83
C LYS A 261 22.63 -16.28 28.28
N LYS A 262 22.07 -17.21 29.07
CA LYS A 262 21.64 -16.92 30.45
C LYS A 262 22.77 -16.49 31.37
N GLU A 263 24.00 -16.89 31.10
CA GLU A 263 25.20 -16.48 31.85
C GLU A 263 25.77 -15.13 31.37
N ASP A 264 25.42 -14.72 30.11
CA ASP A 264 25.78 -13.42 29.52
C ASP A 264 24.53 -12.55 29.38
N LEU A 265 24.07 -12.03 30.52
CA LEU A 265 22.87 -11.19 30.58
C LEU A 265 23.00 -9.91 29.74
N LEU A 266 24.21 -9.40 29.54
CA LEU A 266 24.45 -8.20 28.76
C LEU A 266 24.14 -8.46 27.28
N ARG A 267 24.67 -9.57 26.77
CA ARG A 267 24.39 -9.99 25.38
C ARG A 267 22.93 -10.38 25.19
N LEU A 268 22.36 -11.15 26.12
CA LEU A 268 20.94 -11.51 26.10
C LEU A 268 20.05 -10.25 25.99
N ASN A 269 20.30 -9.26 26.85
CA ASN A 269 19.54 -8.01 26.87
C ASN A 269 19.64 -7.25 25.54
N THR A 270 20.82 -7.17 24.95
CA THR A 270 21.04 -6.49 23.66
C THR A 270 20.31 -7.20 22.52
N ILE A 271 20.34 -8.53 22.46
CA ILE A 271 19.61 -9.32 21.45
C ILE A 271 18.10 -9.08 21.56
N VAL A 272 17.56 -9.16 22.78
CA VAL A 272 16.12 -8.95 23.01
C VAL A 272 15.73 -7.52 22.67
N PHE A 273 16.50 -6.52 23.11
CA PHE A 273 16.26 -5.11 22.77
C PHE A 273 16.24 -4.89 21.28
N THR A 274 17.26 -5.36 20.55
CA THR A 274 17.37 -5.23 19.08
C THR A 274 16.16 -5.83 18.38
N THR A 275 15.74 -7.05 18.80
CA THR A 275 14.58 -7.69 18.19
C THR A 275 13.27 -6.94 18.48
N LEU A 276 13.09 -6.42 19.70
CA LEU A 276 11.91 -5.61 20.07
C LEU A 276 11.86 -4.30 19.26
N GLU A 277 13.01 -3.63 19.04
CA GLU A 277 13.07 -2.44 18.19
C GLU A 277 12.68 -2.76 16.75
N ILE A 278 13.08 -3.91 16.21
CA ILE A 278 12.68 -4.31 14.87
C ILE A 278 11.18 -4.60 14.82
N VAL A 279 10.60 -5.29 15.81
CA VAL A 279 9.16 -5.51 15.93
C VAL A 279 8.40 -4.17 15.91
N ARG A 280 8.86 -3.17 16.66
CA ARG A 280 8.28 -1.84 16.64
C ARG A 280 8.35 -1.20 15.24
N LYS A 281 9.54 -1.18 14.62
CA LYS A 281 9.76 -0.58 13.30
C LYS A 281 8.89 -1.22 12.23
N VAL A 282 8.83 -2.54 12.20
CA VAL A 282 8.01 -3.28 11.24
C VAL A 282 6.53 -3.06 11.51
N SER A 283 6.10 -2.96 12.77
CA SER A 283 4.70 -2.63 13.11
C SER A 283 4.31 -1.23 12.62
N PHE A 284 5.22 -0.25 12.66
CA PHE A 284 4.99 1.08 12.10
C PHE A 284 4.88 1.04 10.58
N LEU A 285 5.77 0.29 9.92
CA LEU A 285 5.72 0.11 8.47
C LEU A 285 4.49 -0.67 8.01
N LEU A 286 4.02 -1.64 8.78
CA LEU A 286 2.81 -2.41 8.47
C LEU A 286 1.50 -1.61 8.69
N TYR A 287 1.53 -0.54 9.50
CA TYR A 287 0.33 0.20 9.87
C TYR A 287 -0.51 0.68 8.66
N PRO A 288 0.04 1.23 7.56
CA PRO A 288 -0.76 1.60 6.41
C PRO A 288 -1.45 0.41 5.71
N ILE A 289 -0.95 -0.81 5.90
CA ILE A 289 -1.46 -2.03 5.25
C ILE A 289 -2.44 -2.77 6.16
N ILE A 290 -2.03 -3.05 7.40
CA ILE A 290 -2.77 -3.84 8.41
C ILE A 290 -2.93 -3.04 9.71
N PRO A 291 -3.72 -1.98 9.71
CA PRO A 291 -3.77 -1.02 10.82
C PRO A 291 -4.17 -1.63 12.15
N GLU A 292 -5.18 -2.50 12.20
CA GLU A 292 -5.65 -3.09 13.45
C GLU A 292 -4.60 -4.00 14.09
N SER A 293 -3.98 -4.85 13.28
CA SER A 293 -2.96 -5.81 13.76
C SER A 293 -1.68 -5.08 14.16
N SER A 294 -1.31 -4.02 13.46
CA SER A 294 -0.17 -3.17 13.82
C SER A 294 -0.38 -2.49 15.16
N ILE A 295 -1.55 -1.90 15.40
CA ILE A 295 -1.88 -1.31 16.71
C ILE A 295 -1.89 -2.38 17.82
N LYS A 296 -2.40 -3.58 17.55
CA LYS A 296 -2.34 -4.68 18.52
C LYS A 296 -0.91 -5.06 18.85
N ALA A 297 -0.01 -5.15 17.85
CA ALA A 297 1.42 -5.40 18.08
C ALA A 297 2.09 -4.29 18.89
N LEU A 298 1.76 -3.03 18.63
CA LEU A 298 2.34 -1.89 19.33
C LEU A 298 1.91 -1.79 20.82
N LYS A 299 0.83 -2.47 21.21
CA LYS A 299 0.47 -2.61 22.64
C LYS A 299 1.55 -3.32 23.46
N ILE A 300 2.42 -4.11 22.84
CA ILE A 300 3.61 -4.69 23.52
C ILE A 300 4.39 -3.59 24.25
N PHE A 301 4.49 -2.41 23.64
CA PHE A 301 5.29 -1.27 24.09
C PHE A 301 4.45 -0.15 24.71
N ASN A 302 3.16 -0.34 24.95
CA ASN A 302 2.21 0.71 25.36
C ASN A 302 2.09 1.85 24.34
N LEU A 303 2.45 1.63 23.08
CA LEU A 303 2.34 2.61 22.00
C LEU A 303 0.92 2.62 21.39
N LYS A 304 0.50 3.81 20.97
CA LYS A 304 -0.80 4.08 20.35
C LYS A 304 -0.59 4.57 18.91
N GLU A 305 -1.68 4.73 18.18
CA GLU A 305 -1.68 5.25 16.82
C GLU A 305 -0.93 6.59 16.67
N ASN A 306 -1.14 7.52 17.62
CA ASN A 306 -0.48 8.83 17.61
C ASN A 306 1.04 8.77 17.84
N ASP A 307 1.56 7.63 18.28
CA ASP A 307 2.99 7.42 18.49
C ASP A 307 3.70 6.92 17.21
N ILE A 308 2.93 6.61 16.15
CA ILE A 308 3.44 6.12 14.87
C ILE A 308 4.03 7.29 14.09
N LEU A 309 5.33 7.44 14.19
CA LEU A 309 6.09 8.48 13.49
C LEU A 309 7.11 7.84 12.55
N LEU A 310 6.96 8.04 11.24
CA LEU A 310 7.88 7.50 10.24
C LEU A 310 9.34 7.90 10.53
N SER A 311 9.56 9.13 10.98
CA SER A 311 10.90 9.60 11.37
C SER A 311 11.54 8.79 12.49
N SER A 312 10.74 8.10 13.32
CA SER A 312 11.27 7.26 14.41
C SER A 312 11.74 5.88 13.94
N ILE A 313 11.49 5.51 12.69
CA ILE A 313 11.93 4.22 12.13
C ILE A 313 13.46 4.17 12.02
N THR A 314 14.11 5.30 11.74
CA THR A 314 15.57 5.40 11.69
C THR A 314 16.21 5.48 13.07
N ASN A 315 15.45 5.77 14.12
CA ASN A 315 15.93 5.74 15.50
C ASN A 315 16.02 4.29 16.01
N HIS A 316 17.20 3.86 16.40
CA HIS A 316 17.45 2.50 16.90
C HIS A 316 17.32 2.37 18.42
N GLU A 317 17.08 3.46 19.12
CA GLU A 317 16.93 3.53 20.57
C GLU A 317 15.62 4.21 20.99
N PHE A 318 14.57 4.01 20.20
CA PHE A 318 13.26 4.59 20.50
C PHE A 318 12.64 3.98 21.76
N LEU A 319 12.76 2.67 21.90
CA LEU A 319 12.26 1.95 23.07
C LEU A 319 13.15 2.26 24.28
N LYS A 320 12.54 2.76 25.35
CA LYS A 320 13.27 3.16 26.55
C LYS A 320 13.44 1.95 27.49
N SER A 321 14.69 1.69 27.85
CA SER A 321 15.02 0.68 28.87
C SER A 321 14.21 0.90 30.15
N GLY A 322 13.73 -0.20 30.74
CA GLY A 322 12.94 -0.20 31.96
C GLY A 322 11.44 0.06 31.75
N SER A 323 10.99 0.43 30.54
CA SER A 323 9.56 0.52 30.22
C SER A 323 8.91 -0.87 30.23
N GLU A 324 7.65 -0.95 30.63
CA GLU A 324 6.91 -2.21 30.72
C GLU A 324 6.63 -2.81 29.34
N ILE A 325 6.70 -4.14 29.26
CA ILE A 325 6.31 -4.97 28.14
C ILE A 325 5.01 -5.67 28.47
N ASN A 326 4.00 -5.56 27.60
CA ASN A 326 2.74 -6.25 27.74
C ASN A 326 2.69 -7.52 26.90
N SER A 327 2.03 -8.55 27.40
CA SER A 327 1.60 -9.67 26.56
C SER A 327 0.53 -9.22 25.56
N ILE A 328 0.50 -9.85 24.40
CA ILE A 328 -0.52 -9.64 23.41
C ILE A 328 -1.20 -10.95 23.04
N ASP A 329 -2.47 -10.84 22.64
CA ASP A 329 -3.18 -11.95 22.03
C ASP A 329 -2.57 -12.36 20.69
N ILE A 330 -2.94 -13.54 20.20
CA ILE A 330 -2.53 -14.02 18.88
C ILE A 330 -3.01 -13.02 17.81
N LEU A 331 -2.07 -12.40 17.09
CA LEU A 331 -2.38 -11.43 16.05
C LEU A 331 -3.09 -12.07 14.87
N PHE A 332 -2.61 -13.22 14.43
CA PHE A 332 -3.17 -13.99 13.32
C PHE A 332 -3.22 -15.47 13.68
N LYS A 333 -4.42 -16.04 13.61
CA LYS A 333 -4.60 -17.49 13.77
C LYS A 333 -4.17 -18.19 12.48
N LYS A 334 -3.52 -19.33 12.62
CA LYS A 334 -3.24 -20.21 11.48
C LYS A 334 -4.57 -20.70 10.89
N VAL A 335 -4.63 -20.72 9.58
CA VAL A 335 -5.72 -21.31 8.83
C VAL A 335 -5.40 -22.78 8.63
N GLU A 336 -6.25 -23.66 9.11
CA GLU A 336 -6.16 -25.10 8.85
C GLU A 336 -6.59 -25.34 7.41
N LYS A 337 -5.75 -25.99 6.61
CA LYS A 337 -6.13 -26.43 5.27
C LYS A 337 -7.05 -27.63 5.49
N ASN A 338 -8.30 -27.52 5.05
CA ASN A 338 -9.17 -28.68 4.94
C ASN A 338 -8.63 -29.54 3.78
N ASP A 339 -8.24 -30.78 4.13
CA ASP A 339 -7.84 -31.81 3.17
C ASP A 339 -8.96 -32.16 2.18
#